data_8722add13aa989d967403fed9d401678
#
_entry.id   8722add13aa989d967403fed9d401678
#
_cell.length_a   1.000
_cell.length_b   1.000
_cell.length_c   1.000
_cell.angle_alpha   90.00
_cell.angle_beta   90.00
_cell.angle_gamma   90.00
#
_symmetry.space_group_name_H-M   'P 1'
#
loop_
_entity.id
_entity.type
_entity.pdbx_description
1 polymer ?
#
loop_
_entity_poly.entity_id
_entity_poly.type
_entity_poly.pdbx_seq_one_letter_code
_entity_poly.pdbx_strand_id
1 'polypeptide(L)'
;MAAVLEDEGYPVRCCAHARELYDALKEQPMSLVLLDIWLPGEDGMAILKNLRNEQPELPVIMMSGHAGIEAAVSAIKLGARDFLEKPLHLDVLLDKITGALRAAQPDEEAILPSDTRIETAPYQPATNRQSVELRKSGRPQCTLGDNVVLNGTGLLSGRNTGIILSPAPPNSGIQFQTLDGISIPGRITSLEDYQHAQSQQSFTANSTVLARENRRVRTVEHLMAALSMAGLDNVLIKADEEIPNVDGSALDFARLLDEAGTVDQDAEVTEAVICEKLSIGEEDPDQKYLYVEPYDGFEVTMRVNYPPPILEQQMTFNAEQDSFLNEIAPARSFNTFQNIDMAQKMGKVGSGYLNSHIIIYDGKVINTELRFTDEFVRHKILDLIGDLFLLGYPLRGRVVANMTSHGYNQALVQKMYSCFA
;
A
#
# COMPACT_ATOMS: atom_id res chain seq x y z
N MET A 1 33.09 14.31 20.45
CA MET A 1 32.19 13.18 20.15
C MET A 1 32.75 11.86 20.69
N ALA A 2 33.94 11.41 20.29
CA ALA A 2 34.48 10.13 20.84
C ALA A 2 34.50 10.07 22.35
N ALA A 3 35.12 11.05 23.03
CA ALA A 3 35.17 11.07 24.49
C ALA A 3 33.80 11.07 25.17
N VAL A 4 32.79 11.69 24.56
CA VAL A 4 31.41 11.71 25.08
C VAL A 4 30.76 10.32 24.96
N LEU A 5 31.01 9.61 23.86
CA LEU A 5 30.50 8.24 23.67
C LEU A 5 31.23 7.25 24.60
N GLU A 6 32.53 7.45 24.86
CA GLU A 6 33.30 6.66 25.81
C GLU A 6 32.80 6.86 27.25
N ASP A 7 32.43 8.11 27.61
CA ASP A 7 31.82 8.42 28.91
C ASP A 7 30.45 7.75 29.09
N GLU A 8 29.71 7.55 27.99
CA GLU A 8 28.42 6.82 27.95
C GLU A 8 28.59 5.29 27.82
N GLY A 9 29.83 4.79 27.89
CA GLY A 9 30.13 3.36 27.95
C GLY A 9 30.30 2.67 26.58
N TYR A 10 30.37 3.42 25.48
CA TYR A 10 30.62 2.87 24.14
C TYR A 10 32.14 2.87 23.85
N PRO A 11 32.78 1.72 23.59
CA PRO A 11 34.17 1.70 23.09
C PRO A 11 34.21 2.33 21.70
N VAL A 12 35.03 3.38 21.52
CA VAL A 12 35.08 4.12 20.25
C VAL A 12 36.46 3.97 19.61
N ARG A 13 36.46 3.74 18.29
CA ARG A 13 37.65 3.84 17.45
C ARG A 13 37.47 4.91 16.41
N CYS A 14 38.30 5.94 16.45
CA CYS A 14 38.30 7.00 15.44
C CYS A 14 39.15 6.62 14.23
N CYS A 15 38.60 6.81 13.02
CA CYS A 15 39.31 6.61 11.75
C CYS A 15 39.24 7.90 10.96
N ALA A 16 40.37 8.38 10.43
CA ALA A 16 40.44 9.61 9.64
C ALA A 16 40.19 9.38 8.14
N HIS A 17 40.35 8.15 7.67
CA HIS A 17 40.25 7.77 6.26
C HIS A 17 39.60 6.39 6.10
N ALA A 18 39.02 6.13 4.93
CA ALA A 18 38.37 4.84 4.62
C ALA A 18 39.31 3.65 4.84
N ARG A 19 40.59 3.77 4.51
CA ARG A 19 41.56 2.71 4.71
C ARG A 19 41.67 2.30 6.20
N GLU A 20 41.74 3.25 7.12
CA GLU A 20 41.80 2.98 8.55
C GLU A 20 40.50 2.32 9.03
N LEU A 21 39.32 2.70 8.47
CA LEU A 21 38.06 2.05 8.78
C LEU A 21 38.06 0.57 8.35
N TYR A 22 38.48 0.28 7.11
CA TYR A 22 38.54 -1.12 6.63
C TYR A 22 39.58 -1.96 7.39
N ASP A 23 40.67 -1.37 7.78
CA ASP A 23 41.69 -2.08 8.61
C ASP A 23 41.15 -2.34 10.03
N ALA A 24 40.43 -1.36 10.62
CA ALA A 24 39.76 -1.53 11.91
C ALA A 24 38.71 -2.65 11.90
N LEU A 25 37.90 -2.73 10.83
CA LEU A 25 36.87 -3.76 10.65
C LEU A 25 37.44 -5.15 10.46
N LYS A 26 38.70 -5.28 9.99
CA LYS A 26 39.42 -6.56 9.89
C LYS A 26 40.04 -6.99 11.21
N GLU A 27 40.45 -6.02 12.03
CA GLU A 27 41.11 -6.31 13.31
C GLU A 27 40.14 -6.81 14.38
N GLN A 28 38.92 -6.22 14.41
CA GLN A 28 37.88 -6.62 15.36
C GLN A 28 36.47 -6.32 14.82
N PRO A 29 35.47 -7.14 15.24
CA PRO A 29 34.08 -6.84 14.86
C PRO A 29 33.63 -5.53 15.49
N MET A 30 33.01 -4.65 14.67
CA MET A 30 32.39 -3.42 15.13
C MET A 30 30.87 -3.58 15.12
N SER A 31 30.19 -2.97 16.09
CA SER A 31 28.74 -3.05 16.24
C SER A 31 28.01 -1.95 15.46
N LEU A 32 28.70 -0.84 15.16
CA LEU A 32 28.13 0.33 14.48
C LEU A 32 29.24 1.19 13.85
N VAL A 33 28.96 1.83 12.74
CA VAL A 33 29.82 2.87 12.15
C VAL A 33 29.07 4.21 12.09
N LEU A 34 29.69 5.27 12.64
CA LEU A 34 29.31 6.66 12.43
C LEU A 34 30.15 7.21 11.29
N LEU A 35 29.55 7.56 10.16
CA LEU A 35 30.26 7.93 8.94
C LEU A 35 29.90 9.36 8.49
N ASP A 36 30.87 10.23 8.38
CA ASP A 36 30.66 11.55 7.80
C ASP A 36 30.52 11.46 6.29
N ILE A 37 29.60 12.22 5.71
CA ILE A 37 29.47 12.34 4.24
C ILE A 37 30.73 13.00 3.65
N TRP A 38 31.24 14.04 4.31
CA TRP A 38 32.37 14.82 3.83
C TRP A 38 33.63 14.47 4.60
N LEU A 39 34.42 13.56 4.04
CA LEU A 39 35.77 13.23 4.54
C LEU A 39 36.83 13.93 3.68
N PRO A 40 38.00 14.32 4.22
CA PRO A 40 39.04 14.93 3.44
C PRO A 40 39.53 14.02 2.31
N GLY A 41 39.19 14.39 1.06
CA GLY A 41 39.61 13.64 -0.14
C GLY A 41 38.82 12.36 -0.45
N GLU A 42 37.77 12.05 0.32
CA GLU A 42 36.95 10.84 0.14
C GLU A 42 35.45 11.18 0.27
N ASP A 43 34.62 10.44 -0.47
CA ASP A 43 33.16 10.57 -0.43
C ASP A 43 32.56 9.50 0.49
N GLY A 44 31.98 9.93 1.61
CA GLY A 44 31.32 9.03 2.58
C GLY A 44 30.20 8.18 1.97
N MET A 45 29.54 8.68 0.93
CA MET A 45 28.50 7.91 0.22
C MET A 45 29.10 6.73 -0.56
N ALA A 46 30.27 6.91 -1.16
CA ALA A 46 31.01 5.83 -1.82
C ALA A 46 31.50 4.78 -0.81
N ILE A 47 31.96 5.23 0.36
CA ILE A 47 32.38 4.34 1.47
C ILE A 47 31.18 3.53 1.97
N LEU A 48 30.04 4.17 2.18
CA LEU A 48 28.78 3.49 2.57
C LEU A 48 28.42 2.38 1.58
N LYS A 49 28.44 2.70 0.28
CA LYS A 49 28.12 1.72 -0.78
C LYS A 49 29.04 0.50 -0.73
N ASN A 50 30.34 0.71 -0.48
CA ASN A 50 31.31 -0.38 -0.36
C ASN A 50 31.07 -1.20 0.91
N LEU A 51 30.80 -0.56 2.06
CA LEU A 51 30.46 -1.23 3.31
C LEU A 51 29.20 -2.11 3.15
N ARG A 52 28.20 -1.66 2.44
CA ARG A 52 26.99 -2.46 2.17
C ARG A 52 27.29 -3.73 1.37
N ASN A 53 28.25 -3.67 0.44
CA ASN A 53 28.65 -4.85 -0.32
C ASN A 53 29.49 -5.84 0.49
N GLU A 54 30.38 -5.35 1.37
CA GLU A 54 31.32 -6.19 2.14
C GLU A 54 30.75 -6.66 3.48
N GLN A 55 29.94 -5.82 4.14
CA GLN A 55 29.35 -6.06 5.47
C GLN A 55 27.91 -5.56 5.52
N PRO A 56 26.96 -6.25 4.89
CA PRO A 56 25.57 -5.80 4.76
C PRO A 56 24.85 -5.63 6.10
N GLU A 57 25.24 -6.38 7.12
CA GLU A 57 24.59 -6.36 8.45
C GLU A 57 25.16 -5.30 9.40
N LEU A 58 26.31 -4.69 9.08
CA LEU A 58 26.94 -3.70 9.96
C LEU A 58 26.14 -2.38 9.91
N PRO A 59 25.51 -1.91 11.01
CA PRO A 59 24.78 -0.66 11.00
C PRO A 59 25.70 0.53 10.69
N VAL A 60 25.29 1.40 9.77
CA VAL A 60 25.99 2.66 9.45
C VAL A 60 25.04 3.82 9.64
N ILE A 61 25.39 4.76 10.52
CA ILE A 61 24.71 6.05 10.66
C ILE A 61 25.55 7.10 9.95
N MET A 62 24.93 7.77 8.95
CA MET A 62 25.60 8.85 8.22
C MET A 62 25.50 10.16 8.97
N MET A 63 26.51 11.02 8.87
CA MET A 63 26.53 12.36 9.47
C MET A 63 26.83 13.42 8.41
N SER A 64 26.20 14.61 8.52
CA SER A 64 26.51 15.73 7.63
C SER A 64 26.29 17.09 8.28
N GLY A 65 27.13 18.08 7.92
CA GLY A 65 26.99 19.45 8.37
C GLY A 65 26.16 20.35 7.45
N HIS A 66 25.86 19.92 6.22
CA HIS A 66 25.18 20.74 5.19
C HIS A 66 24.34 19.87 4.25
N ALA A 67 23.80 18.79 4.72
CA ALA A 67 23.02 17.93 3.85
C ALA A 67 21.54 18.31 3.94
N GLY A 68 21.03 18.85 2.87
CA GLY A 68 19.59 18.91 2.65
C GLY A 68 18.96 17.52 2.66
N ILE A 69 17.64 17.47 2.76
CA ILE A 69 16.82 16.25 2.75
C ILE A 69 17.24 15.24 1.66
N GLU A 70 17.71 15.73 0.51
CA GLU A 70 18.16 14.90 -0.62
C GLU A 70 19.38 14.01 -0.29
N ALA A 71 20.34 14.50 0.50
CA ALA A 71 21.52 13.73 0.88
C ALA A 71 21.17 12.66 1.94
N ALA A 72 20.29 13.00 2.89
CA ALA A 72 19.76 12.04 3.85
C ALA A 72 19.00 10.90 3.15
N VAL A 73 18.09 11.25 2.23
CA VAL A 73 17.35 10.27 1.40
C VAL A 73 18.31 9.41 0.56
N SER A 74 19.36 10.02 -0.01
CA SER A 74 20.36 9.29 -0.79
C SER A 74 21.19 8.33 0.07
N ALA A 75 21.56 8.73 1.28
CA ALA A 75 22.28 7.88 2.24
C ALA A 75 21.43 6.66 2.66
N ILE A 76 20.17 6.88 3.00
CA ILE A 76 19.24 5.82 3.34
C ILE A 76 19.03 4.87 2.14
N LYS A 77 18.88 5.40 0.92
CA LYS A 77 18.79 4.58 -0.32
C LYS A 77 20.01 3.70 -0.57
N LEU A 78 21.18 4.15 -0.15
CA LEU A 78 22.42 3.38 -0.23
C LEU A 78 22.61 2.40 0.94
N GLY A 79 21.64 2.32 1.86
CA GLY A 79 21.62 1.36 2.95
C GLY A 79 22.18 1.90 4.27
N ALA A 80 22.29 3.21 4.46
CA ALA A 80 22.52 3.75 5.79
C ALA A 80 21.37 3.38 6.73
N ARG A 81 21.71 3.00 7.96
CA ARG A 81 20.71 2.68 8.99
C ARG A 81 19.97 3.92 9.45
N ASP A 82 20.68 5.05 9.52
CA ASP A 82 20.13 6.33 9.93
C ASP A 82 21.00 7.50 9.45
N PHE A 83 20.53 8.71 9.71
CA PHE A 83 21.20 9.96 9.33
C PHE A 83 21.15 10.97 10.48
N LEU A 84 22.25 11.70 10.67
CA LEU A 84 22.40 12.74 11.69
C LEU A 84 22.85 14.05 11.04
N GLU A 85 22.15 15.13 11.32
CA GLU A 85 22.54 16.46 10.91
C GLU A 85 23.38 17.15 11.99
N LYS A 86 24.51 17.75 11.62
CA LYS A 86 25.34 18.56 12.51
C LYS A 86 24.75 19.98 12.60
N PRO A 87 24.73 20.61 13.82
CA PRO A 87 25.40 20.21 15.06
C PRO A 87 24.67 19.04 15.76
N LEU A 88 25.46 18.04 16.22
CA LEU A 88 24.93 16.86 16.89
C LEU A 88 24.45 17.19 18.30
N HIS A 89 23.21 16.95 18.61
CA HIS A 89 22.69 16.93 19.97
C HIS A 89 22.90 15.55 20.59
N LEU A 90 23.43 15.53 21.81
CA LEU A 90 23.87 14.30 22.47
C LEU A 90 22.73 13.29 22.62
N ASP A 91 21.59 13.74 23.07
CA ASP A 91 20.38 12.94 23.28
C ASP A 91 19.94 12.23 21.99
N VAL A 92 19.91 12.98 20.87
CA VAL A 92 19.55 12.46 19.52
C VAL A 92 20.60 11.47 19.03
N LEU A 93 21.89 11.73 19.28
CA LEU A 93 22.99 10.83 18.90
C LEU A 93 22.88 9.50 19.66
N LEU A 94 22.70 9.56 20.99
CA LEU A 94 22.57 8.38 21.84
C LEU A 94 21.33 7.54 21.51
N ASP A 95 20.19 8.18 21.28
CA ASP A 95 18.95 7.51 20.87
C ASP A 95 19.15 6.73 19.55
N LYS A 96 19.77 7.37 18.55
CA LYS A 96 20.02 6.74 17.26
C LYS A 96 21.05 5.60 17.33
N ILE A 97 22.10 5.76 18.12
CA ILE A 97 23.08 4.70 18.38
C ILE A 97 22.39 3.51 19.07
N THR A 98 21.65 3.78 20.15
CA THR A 98 20.94 2.75 20.90
C THR A 98 19.92 2.02 20.01
N GLY A 99 19.15 2.75 19.20
CA GLY A 99 18.21 2.20 18.22
C GLY A 99 18.90 1.33 17.18
N ALA A 100 20.03 1.79 16.63
CA ALA A 100 20.79 1.03 15.63
C ALA A 100 21.41 -0.25 16.21
N LEU A 101 21.87 -0.22 17.45
CA LEU A 101 22.46 -1.37 18.15
C LEU A 101 21.39 -2.38 18.62
N ARG A 102 20.22 -1.93 19.08
CA ARG A 102 19.09 -2.81 19.45
C ARG A 102 18.54 -3.57 18.25
N ALA A 103 18.46 -2.95 17.10
CA ALA A 103 17.98 -3.61 15.88
C ALA A 103 18.98 -4.64 15.29
N ALA A 104 20.17 -4.78 15.85
CA ALA A 104 21.08 -5.89 15.59
C ALA A 104 20.75 -7.14 16.45
N GLN A 105 19.84 -7.03 17.44
CA GLN A 105 19.19 -8.15 18.12
C GLN A 105 17.74 -8.21 17.62
N PRO A 106 17.19 -9.39 17.32
CA PRO A 106 15.80 -9.51 16.90
C PRO A 106 14.91 -9.30 18.13
N ASP A 107 14.72 -8.05 18.53
CA ASP A 107 13.64 -7.67 19.42
C ASP A 107 12.36 -7.49 18.55
N GLU A 108 11.27 -8.04 19.05
CA GLU A 108 9.90 -7.89 18.58
C GLU A 108 9.46 -6.41 18.65
N GLU A 109 10.15 -5.53 17.92
CA GLU A 109 9.60 -4.20 17.66
C GLU A 109 8.45 -4.37 16.66
N ALA A 110 7.30 -3.85 17.06
CA ALA A 110 6.05 -3.84 16.34
C ALA A 110 6.26 -3.49 14.85
N ILE A 111 6.62 -4.50 14.09
CA ILE A 111 6.36 -4.55 12.66
C ILE A 111 4.88 -4.22 12.58
N LEU A 112 4.50 -3.16 11.85
CA LEU A 112 3.12 -3.09 11.36
C LEU A 112 2.81 -4.50 10.91
N PRO A 113 1.74 -5.15 11.41
CA PRO A 113 1.42 -6.49 10.98
C PRO A 113 1.50 -6.43 9.48
N SER A 114 2.63 -6.91 8.97
CA SER A 114 2.94 -6.75 7.58
C SER A 114 1.84 -7.51 6.88
N ASP A 115 1.05 -6.84 6.07
CA ASP A 115 0.32 -7.49 4.99
C ASP A 115 1.28 -8.28 4.09
N THR A 116 2.53 -8.48 4.49
CA THR A 116 3.56 -9.27 3.82
C THR A 116 3.36 -10.77 3.99
N ARG A 117 2.57 -11.22 4.97
CA ARG A 117 1.92 -12.52 4.91
C ARG A 117 0.50 -12.25 4.42
N ILE A 118 0.16 -12.78 3.26
CA ILE A 118 -1.24 -13.03 2.95
C ILE A 118 -1.68 -14.01 4.03
N GLU A 119 -2.25 -13.49 5.12
CA GLU A 119 -3.15 -14.27 5.92
C GLU A 119 -4.35 -14.50 5.01
N THR A 120 -4.30 -15.60 4.28
CA THR A 120 -5.47 -16.09 3.57
C THR A 120 -6.50 -16.40 4.66
N ALA A 121 -7.45 -15.48 4.83
CA ALA A 121 -8.64 -15.82 5.58
C ALA A 121 -9.18 -17.10 4.91
N PRO A 122 -9.42 -18.18 5.66
CA PRO A 122 -9.84 -19.44 5.06
C PRO A 122 -11.12 -19.18 4.27
N TYR A 123 -11.11 -19.53 2.98
CA TYR A 123 -12.32 -19.46 2.16
C TYR A 123 -13.43 -20.25 2.84
N GLN A 124 -14.47 -19.55 3.23
CA GLN A 124 -15.69 -20.15 3.78
C GLN A 124 -16.82 -19.81 2.82
N PRO A 125 -17.32 -20.78 2.03
CA PRO A 125 -18.51 -20.55 1.21
C PRO A 125 -19.66 -20.12 2.10
N ALA A 126 -20.54 -19.27 1.58
CA ALA A 126 -21.75 -18.88 2.29
C ALA A 126 -22.60 -20.12 2.58
N THR A 127 -23.03 -20.25 3.82
CA THR A 127 -23.88 -21.36 4.26
C THR A 127 -25.33 -21.16 3.80
N ASN A 128 -25.73 -19.93 3.46
CA ASN A 128 -27.05 -19.57 2.99
C ASN A 128 -26.98 -18.76 1.71
N ARG A 129 -27.53 -19.31 0.60
CA ARG A 129 -27.59 -18.61 -0.70
C ARG A 129 -28.53 -17.39 -0.71
N GLN A 130 -29.37 -17.22 0.34
CA GLN A 130 -30.28 -16.09 0.46
C GLN A 130 -29.65 -14.88 1.14
N SER A 131 -28.41 -14.96 1.59
CA SER A 131 -27.75 -13.86 2.30
C SER A 131 -27.42 -12.66 1.38
N VAL A 132 -27.31 -12.88 0.06
CA VAL A 132 -27.16 -11.82 -0.95
C VAL A 132 -28.14 -12.05 -2.07
N GLU A 133 -28.89 -11.00 -2.43
CA GLU A 133 -29.88 -11.05 -3.51
C GLU A 133 -29.52 -10.04 -4.61
N LEU A 134 -29.56 -10.49 -5.86
CA LEU A 134 -29.39 -9.60 -7.01
C LEU A 134 -30.75 -8.97 -7.37
N ARG A 135 -30.83 -7.64 -7.27
CA ARG A 135 -32.07 -6.87 -7.54
C ARG A 135 -31.81 -5.79 -8.58
N LYS A 136 -32.86 -5.50 -9.38
CA LYS A 136 -32.86 -4.31 -10.22
C LYS A 136 -33.04 -3.07 -9.36
N SER A 137 -32.19 -2.05 -9.62
CA SER A 137 -32.14 -0.83 -8.80
C SER A 137 -33.10 0.27 -9.28
N GLY A 138 -33.61 0.18 -10.50
CA GLY A 138 -34.35 1.25 -11.17
C GLY A 138 -33.44 2.32 -11.80
N ARG A 139 -32.12 2.28 -11.55
CA ARG A 139 -31.14 3.21 -12.15
C ARG A 139 -30.66 2.67 -13.51
N PRO A 140 -30.53 3.53 -14.56
CA PRO A 140 -29.85 3.14 -15.79
C PRO A 140 -28.38 2.81 -15.50
N GLN A 141 -27.80 1.90 -16.30
CA GLN A 141 -26.35 1.71 -16.32
C GLN A 141 -25.67 2.95 -16.89
N CYS A 142 -24.42 3.19 -16.47
CA CYS A 142 -23.61 4.29 -16.93
C CYS A 142 -22.28 3.84 -17.53
N THR A 143 -21.83 4.61 -18.52
CA THR A 143 -20.48 4.52 -19.07
C THR A 143 -19.81 5.90 -19.05
N LEU A 144 -18.53 6.01 -19.42
CA LEU A 144 -17.84 7.29 -19.55
C LEU A 144 -18.46 8.16 -20.66
N GLY A 145 -18.47 9.48 -20.43
CA GLY A 145 -18.88 10.46 -21.44
C GLY A 145 -17.80 10.68 -22.51
N ASP A 146 -16.53 10.55 -22.16
CA ASP A 146 -15.38 10.68 -23.06
C ASP A 146 -14.25 9.72 -22.65
N ASN A 147 -13.23 9.61 -23.50
CA ASN A 147 -12.04 8.83 -23.20
C ASN A 147 -11.17 9.54 -22.17
N VAL A 148 -10.56 8.75 -21.28
CA VAL A 148 -9.62 9.23 -20.26
C VAL A 148 -8.26 8.58 -20.49
N VAL A 149 -7.21 9.37 -20.39
CA VAL A 149 -5.82 8.89 -20.47
C VAL A 149 -5.05 9.31 -19.22
N LEU A 150 -4.44 8.35 -18.56
CA LEU A 150 -3.55 8.62 -17.44
C LEU A 150 -2.24 7.86 -17.61
N ASN A 151 -1.14 8.52 -17.33
CA ASN A 151 0.18 7.91 -17.28
C ASN A 151 0.85 8.21 -15.93
N GLY A 152 1.80 7.38 -15.57
CA GLY A 152 2.55 7.52 -14.33
C GLY A 152 3.55 6.39 -14.16
N THR A 153 3.99 6.17 -12.94
CA THR A 153 4.93 5.11 -12.59
C THR A 153 4.18 3.96 -11.91
N GLY A 154 4.44 2.73 -12.33
CA GLY A 154 3.92 1.55 -11.66
C GLY A 154 4.57 1.38 -10.28
N LEU A 155 3.78 0.99 -9.29
CA LEU A 155 4.20 0.79 -7.90
C LEU A 155 5.29 -0.29 -7.79
N LEU A 156 5.00 -1.45 -8.37
CA LEU A 156 5.83 -2.64 -8.25
C LEU A 156 6.97 -2.65 -9.25
N SER A 157 6.68 -2.29 -10.50
CA SER A 157 7.68 -2.30 -11.58
C SER A 157 8.64 -1.10 -11.51
N GLY A 158 8.20 0.03 -10.96
CA GLY A 158 8.93 1.29 -11.03
C GLY A 158 9.08 1.85 -12.44
N ARG A 159 8.38 1.29 -13.42
CA ARG A 159 8.42 1.70 -14.84
C ARG A 159 7.29 2.67 -15.16
N ASN A 160 7.52 3.50 -16.18
CA ASN A 160 6.43 4.29 -16.72
C ASN A 160 5.38 3.36 -17.34
N THR A 161 4.13 3.58 -16.97
CA THR A 161 2.97 2.85 -17.46
C THR A 161 1.83 3.83 -17.73
N GLY A 162 0.83 3.41 -18.47
CA GLY A 162 -0.32 4.24 -18.79
C GLY A 162 -1.57 3.42 -19.02
N ILE A 163 -2.70 4.07 -18.85
CA ILE A 163 -4.02 3.49 -19.11
C ILE A 163 -4.85 4.41 -19.99
N ILE A 164 -5.71 3.79 -20.78
CA ILE A 164 -6.76 4.46 -21.55
C ILE A 164 -8.08 3.85 -21.11
N LEU A 165 -8.97 4.69 -20.56
CA LEU A 165 -10.33 4.31 -20.25
C LEU A 165 -11.22 4.79 -21.38
N SER A 166 -12.11 3.93 -21.85
CA SER A 166 -13.05 4.23 -22.94
C SER A 166 -14.45 3.79 -22.56
N PRO A 167 -15.49 4.49 -23.08
CA PRO A 167 -16.86 4.02 -22.97
C PRO A 167 -16.99 2.58 -23.45
N ALA A 168 -17.83 1.80 -22.78
CA ALA A 168 -18.10 0.42 -23.16
C ALA A 168 -19.61 0.16 -23.28
N PRO A 169 -20.03 -0.84 -24.10
CA PRO A 169 -21.44 -1.14 -24.28
C PRO A 169 -22.16 -1.54 -22.99
N PRO A 170 -23.51 -1.40 -22.93
CA PRO A 170 -24.29 -1.90 -21.79
C PRO A 170 -24.01 -3.38 -21.49
N ASN A 171 -24.02 -3.71 -20.21
CA ASN A 171 -23.78 -5.07 -19.69
C ASN A 171 -22.36 -5.65 -19.94
N SER A 172 -21.40 -4.82 -20.35
CA SER A 172 -20.00 -5.26 -20.51
C SER A 172 -19.25 -5.33 -19.16
N GLY A 173 -19.69 -4.57 -18.18
CA GLY A 173 -18.98 -4.42 -16.91
C GLY A 173 -17.63 -3.70 -17.06
N ILE A 174 -16.83 -3.73 -16.03
CA ILE A 174 -15.45 -3.24 -16.07
C ILE A 174 -14.56 -4.29 -16.74
N GLN A 175 -13.87 -3.91 -17.82
CA GLN A 175 -13.02 -4.80 -18.60
C GLN A 175 -11.60 -4.21 -18.72
N PHE A 176 -10.61 -4.92 -18.23
CA PHE A 176 -9.21 -4.62 -18.51
C PHE A 176 -8.80 -5.34 -19.80
N GLN A 177 -8.13 -4.63 -20.69
CA GLN A 177 -7.59 -5.18 -21.93
C GLN A 177 -6.09 -4.94 -21.98
N THR A 178 -5.33 -6.00 -22.08
CA THR A 178 -3.88 -5.92 -22.26
C THR A 178 -3.51 -5.43 -23.67
N LEU A 179 -2.26 -5.00 -23.87
CA LEU A 179 -1.80 -4.45 -25.15
C LEU A 179 -1.89 -5.46 -26.30
N ASP A 180 -1.83 -6.75 -26.02
CA ASP A 180 -2.01 -7.84 -26.98
C ASP A 180 -3.48 -8.29 -27.13
N GLY A 181 -4.42 -7.58 -26.51
CA GLY A 181 -5.86 -7.72 -26.73
C GLY A 181 -6.59 -8.73 -25.83
N ILE A 182 -5.91 -9.33 -24.83
CA ILE A 182 -6.56 -10.24 -23.88
C ILE A 182 -7.43 -9.41 -22.94
N SER A 183 -8.72 -9.77 -22.82
CA SER A 183 -9.67 -9.14 -21.92
C SER A 183 -9.71 -9.87 -20.59
N ILE A 184 -9.52 -9.12 -19.50
CA ILE A 184 -9.57 -9.57 -18.10
C ILE A 184 -10.73 -8.86 -17.42
N PRO A 185 -11.82 -9.55 -17.05
CA PRO A 185 -12.93 -8.93 -16.32
C PRO A 185 -12.47 -8.34 -14.99
N GLY A 186 -12.93 -7.14 -14.65
CA GLY A 186 -12.72 -6.50 -13.35
C GLY A 186 -13.61 -7.13 -12.27
N ARG A 187 -13.46 -8.43 -12.03
CA ARG A 187 -14.29 -9.24 -11.12
C ARG A 187 -13.45 -10.18 -10.26
N ILE A 188 -14.04 -10.59 -9.15
CA ILE A 188 -13.43 -11.52 -8.20
C ILE A 188 -12.95 -12.82 -8.86
N THR A 189 -13.63 -13.31 -9.88
CA THR A 189 -13.26 -14.52 -10.64
C THR A 189 -11.98 -14.38 -11.46
N SER A 190 -11.47 -13.16 -11.61
CA SER A 190 -10.21 -12.86 -12.29
C SER A 190 -9.04 -12.63 -11.34
N LEU A 191 -9.22 -12.74 -10.03
CA LEU A 191 -8.09 -12.66 -9.09
C LEU A 191 -7.02 -13.70 -9.45
N GLU A 192 -5.75 -13.31 -9.44
CA GLU A 192 -4.63 -14.20 -9.76
C GLU A 192 -4.63 -15.46 -8.89
N ASP A 193 -4.95 -15.32 -7.61
CA ASP A 193 -4.97 -16.42 -6.65
C ASP A 193 -6.35 -17.07 -6.46
N TYR A 194 -7.36 -16.70 -7.23
CA TYR A 194 -8.71 -17.28 -7.09
C TYR A 194 -8.74 -18.80 -7.24
N GLN A 195 -7.87 -19.35 -8.10
CA GLN A 195 -7.76 -20.80 -8.34
C GLN A 195 -6.71 -21.46 -7.44
N HIS A 196 -5.85 -20.70 -6.77
CA HIS A 196 -4.75 -21.20 -5.96
C HIS A 196 -4.90 -20.93 -4.46
N ALA A 197 -6.04 -20.43 -4.00
CA ALA A 197 -6.33 -20.16 -2.57
C ALA A 197 -6.18 -21.41 -1.66
N GLN A 198 -5.88 -22.58 -2.21
CA GLN A 198 -5.62 -23.82 -1.48
C GLN A 198 -4.13 -24.17 -1.34
N SER A 199 -3.20 -23.47 -1.94
CA SER A 199 -1.77 -23.82 -1.89
C SER A 199 -0.87 -22.61 -1.61
N GLN A 200 -0.42 -22.54 -0.36
CA GLN A 200 0.87 -22.03 0.12
C GLN A 200 1.40 -20.69 -0.41
N GLN A 201 1.47 -19.71 0.53
CA GLN A 201 2.53 -18.67 0.61
C GLN A 201 3.00 -18.09 -0.73
N SER A 202 2.18 -17.35 -1.43
CA SER A 202 2.68 -16.39 -2.40
C SER A 202 2.80 -15.02 -1.71
N PHE A 203 4.01 -14.48 -1.73
CA PHE A 203 4.29 -13.09 -1.39
C PHE A 203 3.71 -12.23 -2.53
N THR A 204 2.44 -11.93 -2.54
CA THR A 204 1.94 -10.85 -3.37
C THR A 204 2.24 -9.56 -2.63
N ALA A 205 2.78 -8.57 -3.32
CA ALA A 205 2.84 -7.21 -2.82
C ALA A 205 1.41 -6.80 -2.46
N ASN A 206 1.27 -5.91 -1.47
CA ASN A 206 0.00 -5.40 -0.94
C ASN A 206 -0.81 -4.66 -2.02
N SER A 207 -1.31 -5.39 -3.00
CA SER A 207 -2.10 -4.85 -4.11
C SER A 207 -2.98 -5.94 -4.71
N THR A 208 -4.09 -5.53 -5.29
CA THR A 208 -5.01 -6.42 -5.98
C THR A 208 -4.55 -6.68 -7.41
N VAL A 209 -4.44 -7.97 -7.77
CA VAL A 209 -3.97 -8.44 -9.06
C VAL A 209 -5.06 -9.23 -9.77
N LEU A 210 -5.41 -8.81 -10.97
CA LEU A 210 -6.31 -9.55 -11.86
C LEU A 210 -5.49 -10.27 -12.93
N ALA A 211 -5.85 -11.51 -13.22
CA ALA A 211 -5.16 -12.33 -14.19
C ALA A 211 -6.12 -13.15 -15.05
N ARG A 212 -5.69 -13.41 -16.29
CA ARG A 212 -6.34 -14.35 -17.19
C ARG A 212 -5.29 -14.92 -18.13
N GLU A 213 -5.29 -16.24 -18.28
CA GLU A 213 -4.27 -16.95 -19.03
C GLU A 213 -2.87 -16.68 -18.43
N ASN A 214 -1.94 -16.12 -19.21
CA ASN A 214 -0.60 -15.72 -18.76
C ASN A 214 -0.44 -14.19 -18.64
N ARG A 215 -1.53 -13.44 -18.65
CA ARG A 215 -1.55 -11.98 -18.51
C ARG A 215 -2.13 -11.56 -17.18
N ARG A 216 -1.66 -10.42 -16.69
CA ARG A 216 -2.09 -9.83 -15.42
C ARG A 216 -2.14 -8.32 -15.49
N VAL A 217 -2.97 -7.73 -14.64
CA VAL A 217 -2.99 -6.29 -14.36
C VAL A 217 -2.94 -6.12 -12.85
N ARG A 218 -1.99 -5.34 -12.36
CA ARG A 218 -1.68 -5.16 -10.93
C ARG A 218 -2.12 -3.79 -10.46
N THR A 219 -2.32 -3.67 -9.12
CA THR A 219 -2.63 -2.38 -8.44
C THR A 219 -3.91 -1.76 -8.98
N VAL A 220 -4.96 -2.57 -9.09
CA VAL A 220 -6.25 -2.14 -9.66
C VAL A 220 -7.16 -1.47 -8.64
N GLU A 221 -6.93 -1.64 -7.33
CA GLU A 221 -7.80 -1.27 -6.23
C GLU A 221 -8.18 0.20 -6.22
N HIS A 222 -7.25 1.12 -6.40
CA HIS A 222 -7.53 2.56 -6.37
C HIS A 222 -8.39 3.01 -7.57
N LEU A 223 -8.09 2.49 -8.76
CA LEU A 223 -8.90 2.73 -9.94
C LEU A 223 -10.30 2.13 -9.79
N MET A 224 -10.41 0.90 -9.28
CA MET A 224 -11.69 0.24 -9.04
C MET A 224 -12.55 1.01 -8.03
N ALA A 225 -11.95 1.59 -6.97
CA ALA A 225 -12.65 2.44 -6.02
C ALA A 225 -13.19 3.71 -6.69
N ALA A 226 -12.38 4.38 -7.52
CA ALA A 226 -12.80 5.56 -8.25
C ALA A 226 -13.94 5.26 -9.24
N LEU A 227 -13.87 4.16 -9.99
CA LEU A 227 -14.92 3.72 -10.91
C LEU A 227 -16.23 3.40 -10.17
N SER A 228 -16.14 2.70 -9.04
CA SER A 228 -17.29 2.38 -8.18
C SER A 228 -18.00 3.65 -7.70
N MET A 229 -17.23 4.58 -7.17
CA MET A 229 -17.80 5.82 -6.59
C MET A 229 -18.23 6.85 -7.64
N ALA A 230 -17.74 6.76 -8.87
CA ALA A 230 -18.25 7.50 -10.02
C ALA A 230 -19.56 6.87 -10.60
N GLY A 231 -20.01 5.74 -10.06
CA GLY A 231 -21.22 5.04 -10.52
C GLY A 231 -21.10 4.44 -11.92
N LEU A 232 -19.87 4.14 -12.37
CA LEU A 232 -19.60 3.61 -13.70
C LEU A 232 -19.79 2.09 -13.72
N ASP A 233 -20.67 1.62 -14.59
CA ASP A 233 -21.01 0.21 -14.73
C ASP A 233 -20.24 -0.46 -15.87
N ASN A 234 -19.94 0.27 -16.95
CA ASN A 234 -19.36 -0.28 -18.17
C ASN A 234 -18.19 0.56 -18.67
N VAL A 235 -16.96 0.07 -18.52
CA VAL A 235 -15.73 0.76 -18.95
C VAL A 235 -14.73 -0.24 -19.52
N LEU A 236 -14.14 0.08 -20.67
CA LEU A 236 -13.01 -0.62 -21.24
C LEU A 236 -11.72 0.10 -20.82
N ILE A 237 -10.83 -0.60 -20.13
CA ILE A 237 -9.55 -0.09 -19.63
C ILE A 237 -8.43 -0.80 -20.38
N LYS A 238 -7.76 -0.09 -21.28
CA LYS A 238 -6.53 -0.59 -21.90
C LYS A 238 -5.37 -0.29 -20.96
N ALA A 239 -4.65 -1.33 -20.57
CA ALA A 239 -3.52 -1.24 -19.64
C ALA A 239 -2.41 -2.19 -20.06
N ASP A 240 -1.18 -1.87 -19.68
CA ASP A 240 -0.09 -2.82 -19.63
C ASP A 240 -0.22 -3.72 -18.39
N GLU A 241 0.85 -4.24 -17.86
CA GLU A 241 0.83 -5.17 -16.72
C GLU A 241 0.49 -4.51 -15.36
N GLU A 242 0.46 -3.17 -15.27
CA GLU A 242 0.28 -2.45 -14.01
C GLU A 242 -0.43 -1.11 -14.22
N ILE A 243 -1.37 -0.79 -13.32
CA ILE A 243 -2.03 0.51 -13.28
C ILE A 243 -1.05 1.57 -12.73
N PRO A 244 -1.00 2.80 -13.28
CA PRO A 244 -0.20 3.89 -12.72
C PRO A 244 -0.58 4.16 -11.26
N ASN A 245 0.41 4.21 -10.37
CA ASN A 245 0.18 4.44 -8.94
C ASN A 245 0.13 5.94 -8.58
N VAL A 246 0.51 6.80 -9.51
CA VAL A 246 0.55 8.26 -9.39
C VAL A 246 1.19 8.70 -8.06
N ASP A 247 0.41 9.26 -7.14
CA ASP A 247 0.86 9.69 -5.81
C ASP A 247 0.47 8.71 -4.69
N GLY A 248 -0.05 7.53 -5.04
CA GLY A 248 -0.50 6.51 -4.10
C GLY A 248 -1.93 6.71 -3.59
N SER A 249 -2.69 7.65 -4.16
CA SER A 249 -4.11 7.88 -3.87
C SER A 249 -4.99 7.59 -5.08
N ALA A 250 -6.31 7.73 -4.94
CA ALA A 250 -7.24 7.65 -6.06
C ALA A 250 -7.65 9.03 -6.63
N LEU A 251 -7.03 10.12 -6.16
CA LEU A 251 -7.48 11.48 -6.46
C LEU A 251 -7.46 11.80 -7.95
N ASP A 252 -6.38 11.46 -8.64
CA ASP A 252 -6.26 11.76 -10.08
C ASP A 252 -7.22 10.91 -10.91
N PHE A 253 -7.46 9.65 -10.53
CA PHE A 253 -8.50 8.84 -11.15
C PHE A 253 -9.88 9.49 -10.97
N ALA A 254 -10.23 9.84 -9.73
CA ALA A 254 -11.54 10.42 -9.42
C ALA A 254 -11.79 11.74 -10.16
N ARG A 255 -10.78 12.62 -10.23
CA ARG A 255 -10.86 13.90 -10.97
C ARG A 255 -11.06 13.69 -12.47
N LEU A 256 -10.27 12.81 -13.07
CA LEU A 256 -10.37 12.55 -14.51
C LEU A 256 -11.71 11.90 -14.88
N LEU A 257 -12.27 11.04 -14.03
CA LEU A 257 -13.58 10.45 -14.23
C LEU A 257 -14.71 11.49 -14.09
N ASP A 258 -14.58 12.42 -13.14
CA ASP A 258 -15.51 13.53 -12.94
C ASP A 258 -15.49 14.49 -14.16
N GLU A 259 -14.30 14.83 -14.66
CA GLU A 259 -14.12 15.67 -15.86
C GLU A 259 -14.68 15.02 -17.14
N ALA A 260 -14.50 13.69 -17.28
CA ALA A 260 -15.02 12.95 -18.44
C ALA A 260 -16.56 12.85 -18.43
N GLY A 261 -17.15 12.93 -17.23
CA GLY A 261 -18.58 12.76 -17.04
C GLY A 261 -19.09 11.35 -17.34
N THR A 262 -20.38 11.16 -17.19
CA THR A 262 -21.05 9.88 -17.40
C THR A 262 -22.20 9.99 -18.40
N VAL A 263 -22.49 8.88 -19.09
CA VAL A 263 -23.62 8.77 -20.02
C VAL A 263 -24.48 7.58 -19.62
N ASP A 264 -25.78 7.84 -19.46
CA ASP A 264 -26.77 6.79 -19.19
C ASP A 264 -26.93 5.87 -20.40
N GLN A 265 -27.15 4.58 -20.12
CA GLN A 265 -27.31 3.54 -21.14
C GLN A 265 -28.68 2.85 -21.03
N ASP A 266 -29.11 2.28 -22.15
CA ASP A 266 -30.40 1.56 -22.24
C ASP A 266 -30.30 0.15 -21.64
N ALA A 267 -29.91 0.09 -20.36
CA ALA A 267 -29.89 -1.13 -19.55
C ALA A 267 -30.01 -0.72 -18.07
N GLU A 268 -30.65 -1.54 -17.27
CA GLU A 268 -30.84 -1.27 -15.86
C GLU A 268 -29.76 -1.91 -14.99
N VAL A 269 -29.27 -1.17 -14.00
CA VAL A 269 -28.30 -1.67 -13.02
C VAL A 269 -28.90 -2.80 -12.18
N THR A 270 -28.10 -3.81 -11.95
CA THR A 270 -28.38 -4.84 -10.95
C THR A 270 -27.47 -4.60 -9.75
N GLU A 271 -28.04 -4.53 -8.56
CA GLU A 271 -27.33 -4.37 -7.30
C GLU A 271 -27.27 -5.68 -6.53
N ALA A 272 -26.19 -5.87 -5.76
CA ALA A 272 -26.08 -6.94 -4.77
C ALA A 272 -26.59 -6.42 -3.42
N VAL A 273 -27.78 -6.87 -3.02
CA VAL A 273 -28.43 -6.44 -1.78
C VAL A 273 -28.14 -7.46 -0.68
N ILE A 274 -27.58 -6.98 0.42
CA ILE A 274 -27.31 -7.81 1.58
C ILE A 274 -28.60 -8.04 2.37
N CYS A 275 -29.01 -9.30 2.50
CA CYS A 275 -30.21 -9.71 3.23
C CYS A 275 -29.90 -10.26 4.62
N GLU A 276 -28.71 -10.83 4.82
CA GLU A 276 -28.23 -11.35 6.10
C GLU A 276 -26.76 -11.01 6.29
N LYS A 277 -26.32 -10.94 7.55
CA LYS A 277 -24.93 -10.67 7.90
C LYS A 277 -24.01 -11.78 7.39
N LEU A 278 -22.92 -11.38 6.71
CA LEU A 278 -21.82 -12.24 6.29
C LEU A 278 -20.51 -11.71 6.88
N SER A 279 -19.74 -12.56 7.55
CA SER A 279 -18.50 -12.19 8.23
C SER A 279 -17.31 -13.03 7.80
N ILE A 280 -16.12 -12.45 7.90
CA ILE A 280 -14.80 -13.08 7.79
C ILE A 280 -14.02 -12.71 9.05
N GLY A 281 -13.49 -13.72 9.74
CA GLY A 281 -12.86 -13.54 11.06
C GLY A 281 -13.88 -13.47 12.20
N GLU A 282 -13.38 -13.41 13.42
CA GLU A 282 -14.17 -13.22 14.64
C GLU A 282 -14.23 -11.74 14.99
N GLU A 283 -15.39 -11.25 15.48
CA GLU A 283 -15.59 -9.85 15.85
C GLU A 283 -14.94 -9.57 17.21
N ASP A 284 -13.61 -9.61 17.23
CA ASP A 284 -12.75 -9.27 18.36
C ASP A 284 -11.97 -7.99 18.03
N PRO A 285 -12.02 -6.92 18.85
CA PRO A 285 -11.29 -5.68 18.61
C PRO A 285 -9.78 -5.84 18.45
N ASP A 286 -9.20 -6.90 19.01
CA ASP A 286 -7.77 -7.19 18.94
C ASP A 286 -7.39 -8.05 17.72
N GLN A 287 -8.38 -8.45 16.91
CA GLN A 287 -8.18 -9.29 15.74
C GLN A 287 -8.68 -8.62 14.46
N LYS A 288 -8.19 -9.11 13.32
CA LYS A 288 -8.71 -8.71 12.03
C LYS A 288 -10.07 -9.33 11.79
N TYR A 289 -11.06 -8.52 11.49
CA TYR A 289 -12.37 -9.00 11.05
C TYR A 289 -13.00 -8.05 10.04
N LEU A 290 -13.95 -8.57 9.32
CA LEU A 290 -14.72 -7.85 8.32
C LEU A 290 -16.09 -8.50 8.20
N TYR A 291 -17.15 -7.71 8.22
CA TYR A 291 -18.48 -8.19 7.91
C TYR A 291 -19.28 -7.19 7.10
N VAL A 292 -20.30 -7.71 6.42
CA VAL A 292 -21.33 -6.91 5.74
C VAL A 292 -22.69 -7.30 6.32
N GLU A 293 -23.55 -6.31 6.54
CA GLU A 293 -24.89 -6.45 7.09
C GLU A 293 -25.93 -5.67 6.27
N PRO A 294 -27.23 -5.99 6.38
CA PRO A 294 -28.29 -5.26 5.71
C PRO A 294 -28.27 -3.77 6.06
N TYR A 295 -28.31 -2.93 5.03
CA TYR A 295 -28.37 -1.48 5.16
C TYR A 295 -28.98 -0.89 3.90
N ASP A 296 -29.75 0.20 4.03
CA ASP A 296 -30.40 0.89 2.91
C ASP A 296 -29.44 1.95 2.36
N GLY A 297 -28.53 1.56 1.46
CA GLY A 297 -27.44 2.36 0.90
C GLY A 297 -26.12 1.62 0.93
N PHE A 298 -25.00 2.36 0.77
CA PHE A 298 -23.65 1.83 0.90
C PHE A 298 -22.87 2.63 1.94
N GLU A 299 -22.46 1.95 3.01
CA GLU A 299 -21.72 2.55 4.12
C GLU A 299 -20.55 1.65 4.53
N VAL A 300 -19.41 2.25 4.83
CA VAL A 300 -18.20 1.58 5.32
C VAL A 300 -17.77 2.19 6.64
N THR A 301 -17.67 1.37 7.69
CA THR A 301 -17.01 1.74 8.95
C THR A 301 -15.69 0.97 9.05
N MET A 302 -14.59 1.68 9.19
CA MET A 302 -13.24 1.11 9.28
C MET A 302 -12.57 1.55 10.58
N ARG A 303 -11.97 0.60 11.29
CA ARG A 303 -11.07 0.85 12.40
C ARG A 303 -9.69 0.30 12.06
N VAL A 304 -8.65 1.04 12.38
CA VAL A 304 -7.26 0.60 12.37
C VAL A 304 -6.61 0.91 13.72
N ASN A 305 -5.69 0.05 14.15
CA ASN A 305 -4.90 0.26 15.36
C ASN A 305 -3.48 -0.24 15.10
N TYR A 306 -2.61 0.68 14.74
CA TYR A 306 -1.22 0.39 14.41
C TYR A 306 -0.28 1.15 15.36
N PRO A 307 1.00 0.77 15.44
CA PRO A 307 1.99 1.53 16.19
C PRO A 307 2.06 3.01 15.76
N PRO A 308 2.64 3.89 16.59
CA PRO A 308 2.87 5.28 16.19
C PRO A 308 3.56 5.38 14.82
N PRO A 309 3.24 6.39 14.00
CA PRO A 309 2.40 7.56 14.28
C PRO A 309 0.91 7.34 13.98
N ILE A 310 0.50 6.14 13.56
CA ILE A 310 -0.87 5.87 13.11
C ILE A 310 -1.83 5.85 14.30
N LEU A 311 -1.51 5.05 15.34
CA LEU A 311 -2.36 4.83 16.50
C LEU A 311 -3.74 4.26 16.12
N GLU A 312 -4.70 4.39 17.01
CA GLU A 312 -6.08 4.03 16.75
C GLU A 312 -6.77 5.14 15.94
N GLN A 313 -7.32 4.77 14.80
CA GLN A 313 -8.15 5.63 13.95
C GLN A 313 -9.43 4.90 13.59
N GLN A 314 -10.54 5.60 13.56
CA GLN A 314 -11.82 5.06 13.09
C GLN A 314 -12.53 6.11 12.25
N MET A 315 -13.13 5.67 11.14
CA MET A 315 -13.94 6.50 10.27
C MET A 315 -15.13 5.71 9.72
N THR A 316 -16.24 6.40 9.56
CA THR A 316 -17.39 5.92 8.78
C THR A 316 -17.51 6.79 7.53
N PHE A 317 -17.64 6.16 6.38
CA PHE A 317 -17.91 6.78 5.09
C PHE A 317 -19.25 6.28 4.57
N ASN A 318 -20.16 7.21 4.26
CA ASN A 318 -21.46 6.91 3.68
C ASN A 318 -21.51 7.48 2.27
N ALA A 319 -21.65 6.62 1.26
CA ALA A 319 -21.54 7.01 -0.14
C ALA A 319 -22.65 7.99 -0.62
N GLU A 320 -23.75 8.11 0.12
CA GLU A 320 -24.88 9.00 -0.23
C GLU A 320 -24.76 10.37 0.45
N GLN A 321 -23.94 10.49 1.50
CA GLN A 321 -23.82 11.70 2.33
C GLN A 321 -22.45 12.36 2.22
N ASP A 322 -21.41 11.58 2.01
CA ASP A 322 -20.02 12.01 2.04
C ASP A 322 -19.45 12.12 0.61
N SER A 323 -18.45 12.96 0.43
CA SER A 323 -17.78 13.13 -0.85
C SER A 323 -16.56 12.21 -0.97
N PHE A 324 -16.67 11.17 -1.80
CA PHE A 324 -15.51 10.32 -2.10
C PHE A 324 -14.33 11.14 -2.62
N LEU A 325 -14.58 12.07 -3.56
CA LEU A 325 -13.54 12.91 -4.17
C LEU A 325 -12.75 13.74 -3.14
N ASN A 326 -13.45 14.25 -2.10
CA ASN A 326 -12.83 15.15 -1.13
C ASN A 326 -12.32 14.43 0.13
N GLU A 327 -12.90 13.28 0.49
CA GLU A 327 -12.66 12.66 1.79
C GLU A 327 -11.90 11.36 1.72
N ILE A 328 -12.06 10.57 0.67
CA ILE A 328 -11.44 9.25 0.54
C ILE A 328 -10.39 9.23 -0.57
N ALA A 329 -10.74 9.70 -1.76
CA ALA A 329 -9.84 9.65 -2.91
C ALA A 329 -8.46 10.29 -2.69
N PRO A 330 -8.30 11.37 -1.88
CA PRO A 330 -6.99 11.97 -1.63
C PRO A 330 -6.08 11.17 -0.68
N ALA A 331 -6.60 10.16 0.03
CA ALA A 331 -5.83 9.41 1.01
C ALA A 331 -4.79 8.50 0.33
N ARG A 332 -3.53 8.65 0.72
CA ARG A 332 -2.39 7.96 0.09
C ARG A 332 -2.05 6.64 0.78
N SER A 333 -1.51 5.73 0.00
CA SER A 333 -0.88 4.50 0.50
C SER A 333 0.23 4.80 1.50
N PHE A 334 0.44 3.90 2.44
CA PHE A 334 1.46 4.05 3.47
C PHE A 334 2.18 2.72 3.71
N ASN A 335 3.44 2.82 4.13
CA ASN A 335 4.21 1.64 4.53
C ASN A 335 5.34 2.03 5.47
N THR A 336 5.87 1.06 6.22
CA THR A 336 7.09 1.29 7.00
C THR A 336 8.31 1.23 6.08
N PHE A 337 9.33 1.99 6.46
CA PHE A 337 10.62 1.95 5.78
C PHE A 337 11.20 0.53 5.74
N GLN A 338 11.08 -0.21 6.84
CA GLN A 338 11.57 -1.59 6.97
C GLN A 338 10.90 -2.54 5.97
N ASN A 339 9.58 -2.43 5.80
CA ASN A 339 8.85 -3.25 4.83
C ASN A 339 9.25 -2.92 3.38
N ILE A 340 9.43 -1.62 3.08
CA ILE A 340 9.87 -1.18 1.75
C ILE A 340 11.27 -1.70 1.45
N ASP A 341 12.21 -1.55 2.39
CA ASP A 341 13.58 -2.04 2.27
C ASP A 341 13.63 -3.56 2.06
N MET A 342 12.85 -4.31 2.85
CA MET A 342 12.73 -5.76 2.68
C MET A 342 12.20 -6.14 1.29
N ALA A 343 11.13 -5.49 0.85
CA ALA A 343 10.53 -5.75 -0.46
C ALA A 343 11.48 -5.41 -1.62
N GLN A 344 12.28 -4.33 -1.49
CA GLN A 344 13.32 -3.97 -2.46
C GLN A 344 14.46 -4.99 -2.49
N LYS A 345 14.95 -5.45 -1.34
CA LYS A 345 15.97 -6.50 -1.24
C LYS A 345 15.51 -7.82 -1.88
N MET A 346 14.22 -8.12 -1.81
CA MET A 346 13.61 -9.26 -2.48
C MET A 346 13.36 -9.06 -3.98
N GLY A 347 13.68 -7.88 -4.54
CA GLY A 347 13.40 -7.56 -5.94
C GLY A 347 11.91 -7.48 -6.30
N LYS A 348 11.05 -7.29 -5.29
CA LYS A 348 9.58 -7.32 -5.47
C LYS A 348 8.97 -5.96 -5.74
N VAL A 349 9.67 -4.88 -5.43
CA VAL A 349 9.19 -3.51 -5.63
C VAL A 349 10.25 -2.64 -6.26
N GLY A 350 9.83 -1.79 -7.19
CA GLY A 350 10.68 -0.79 -7.82
C GLY A 350 10.77 0.52 -7.01
N SER A 351 11.32 1.55 -7.63
CA SER A 351 11.44 2.89 -7.03
C SER A 351 10.11 3.63 -6.86
N GLY A 352 9.01 3.13 -7.43
CA GLY A 352 7.68 3.75 -7.37
C GLY A 352 7.16 3.96 -5.95
N TYR A 353 7.50 3.06 -5.03
CA TYR A 353 7.10 3.17 -3.62
C TYR A 353 7.54 4.47 -2.94
N LEU A 354 8.73 4.95 -3.22
CA LEU A 354 9.30 6.12 -2.54
C LEU A 354 8.61 7.43 -2.92
N ASN A 355 7.94 7.46 -4.07
CA ASN A 355 7.28 8.67 -4.58
C ASN A 355 5.77 8.69 -4.31
N SER A 356 5.18 7.54 -3.97
CA SER A 356 3.73 7.36 -3.90
C SER A 356 3.21 6.92 -2.54
N HIS A 357 4.11 6.65 -1.56
CA HIS A 357 3.70 6.20 -0.23
C HIS A 357 4.05 7.22 0.85
N ILE A 358 3.20 7.27 1.87
CA ILE A 358 3.57 7.84 3.17
C ILE A 358 4.52 6.84 3.82
N ILE A 359 5.78 7.26 4.03
CA ILE A 359 6.80 6.40 4.61
C ILE A 359 6.91 6.66 6.10
N ILE A 360 6.73 5.58 6.88
CA ILE A 360 6.83 5.61 8.34
C ILE A 360 8.17 5.02 8.75
N TYR A 361 8.90 5.75 9.58
CA TYR A 361 10.15 5.32 10.17
C TYR A 361 10.28 5.88 11.58
N ASP A 362 10.68 5.06 12.54
CA ASP A 362 10.88 5.45 13.95
C ASP A 362 9.67 6.22 14.53
N GLY A 363 8.48 5.69 14.34
CA GLY A 363 7.23 6.28 14.83
C GLY A 363 6.85 7.63 14.23
N LYS A 364 7.42 8.00 13.08
CA LYS A 364 7.16 9.28 12.40
C LYS A 364 6.97 9.10 10.91
N VAL A 365 6.21 10.00 10.31
CA VAL A 365 6.17 10.16 8.84
C VAL A 365 7.42 10.95 8.43
N ILE A 366 8.19 10.44 7.46
CA ILE A 366 9.53 10.99 7.14
C ILE A 366 9.64 11.68 5.76
N ASN A 367 8.67 11.50 4.87
CA ASN A 367 8.81 11.96 3.47
C ASN A 367 7.76 12.97 3.02
N THR A 368 6.72 13.22 3.80
CA THR A 368 5.61 14.11 3.41
C THR A 368 4.79 14.55 4.63
N GLU A 369 4.00 15.61 4.47
CA GLU A 369 2.95 15.95 5.43
C GLU A 369 1.68 15.14 5.13
N LEU A 370 0.90 14.82 6.16
CA LEU A 370 -0.39 14.15 6.00
C LEU A 370 -1.43 15.13 5.43
N ARG A 371 -2.26 14.66 4.52
CA ARG A 371 -3.40 15.40 3.97
C ARG A 371 -4.57 15.48 4.96
N PHE A 372 -4.71 14.43 5.78
CA PHE A 372 -5.70 14.32 6.85
C PHE A 372 -5.02 13.79 8.11
N THR A 373 -5.48 14.17 9.27
CA THR A 373 -4.98 13.61 10.57
C THR A 373 -5.26 12.11 10.67
N ASP A 374 -6.27 11.62 9.97
CA ASP A 374 -6.73 10.25 9.90
C ASP A 374 -6.55 9.63 8.48
N GLU A 375 -5.51 10.08 7.74
CA GLU A 375 -5.26 9.66 6.35
C GLU A 375 -5.12 8.14 6.22
N PHE A 376 -4.58 7.46 7.21
CA PHE A 376 -4.33 6.02 7.17
C PHE A 376 -5.62 5.19 7.15
N VAL A 377 -6.62 5.53 7.98
CA VAL A 377 -7.92 4.83 7.95
C VAL A 377 -8.71 5.17 6.69
N ARG A 378 -8.59 6.39 6.17
CA ARG A 378 -9.20 6.79 4.88
C ARG A 378 -8.66 5.97 3.72
N HIS A 379 -7.36 5.76 3.69
CA HIS A 379 -6.74 4.92 2.67
C HIS A 379 -7.21 3.46 2.77
N LYS A 380 -7.36 2.92 3.98
CA LYS A 380 -7.91 1.55 4.14
C LYS A 380 -9.37 1.43 3.70
N ILE A 381 -10.16 2.50 3.82
CA ILE A 381 -11.52 2.58 3.23
C ILE A 381 -11.43 2.59 1.70
N LEU A 382 -10.49 3.35 1.13
CA LEU A 382 -10.24 3.38 -0.32
C LEU A 382 -9.97 1.98 -0.88
N ASP A 383 -9.01 1.26 -0.29
CA ASP A 383 -8.66 -0.12 -0.65
C ASP A 383 -9.87 -1.05 -0.59
N LEU A 384 -10.63 -0.96 0.52
CA LEU A 384 -11.81 -1.81 0.73
C LEU A 384 -12.88 -1.56 -0.33
N ILE A 385 -13.19 -0.31 -0.67
CA ILE A 385 -14.17 0.03 -1.71
C ILE A 385 -13.75 -0.57 -3.05
N GLY A 386 -12.47 -0.45 -3.41
CA GLY A 386 -11.95 -1.01 -4.67
C GLY A 386 -12.04 -2.53 -4.73
N ASP A 387 -11.68 -3.21 -3.66
CA ASP A 387 -11.79 -4.67 -3.56
C ASP A 387 -13.26 -5.14 -3.58
N LEU A 388 -14.17 -4.43 -2.90
CA LEU A 388 -15.60 -4.75 -2.91
C LEU A 388 -16.22 -4.64 -4.31
N PHE A 389 -15.73 -3.71 -5.14
CA PHE A 389 -16.24 -3.54 -6.50
C PHE A 389 -15.91 -4.74 -7.42
N LEU A 390 -14.97 -5.60 -7.04
CA LEU A 390 -14.71 -6.88 -7.70
C LEU A 390 -15.90 -7.86 -7.63
N LEU A 391 -16.90 -7.59 -6.80
CA LEU A 391 -18.15 -8.34 -6.82
C LEU A 391 -18.83 -8.26 -8.20
N GLY A 392 -18.57 -7.17 -8.96
CA GLY A 392 -19.10 -6.90 -10.29
C GLY A 392 -20.53 -6.38 -10.29
N TYR A 393 -21.03 -6.00 -9.13
CA TYR A 393 -22.33 -5.35 -8.88
C TYR A 393 -22.17 -4.29 -7.80
N PRO A 394 -22.81 -3.12 -7.91
CA PRO A 394 -22.89 -2.19 -6.79
C PRO A 394 -23.45 -2.88 -5.55
N LEU A 395 -22.84 -2.63 -4.41
CA LEU A 395 -23.21 -3.23 -3.14
C LEU A 395 -24.22 -2.35 -2.39
N ARG A 396 -25.32 -2.94 -1.92
CA ARG A 396 -26.27 -2.33 -0.99
C ARG A 396 -26.18 -3.02 0.35
N GLY A 397 -25.49 -2.38 1.29
CA GLY A 397 -25.19 -2.93 2.60
C GLY A 397 -24.23 -2.06 3.39
N ARG A 398 -24.11 -2.30 4.70
CA ARG A 398 -23.11 -1.69 5.58
C ARG A 398 -21.95 -2.65 5.77
N VAL A 399 -20.73 -2.17 5.53
CA VAL A 399 -19.51 -2.93 5.77
C VAL A 399 -18.82 -2.40 7.01
N VAL A 400 -18.45 -3.28 7.92
CA VAL A 400 -17.69 -2.95 9.14
C VAL A 400 -16.40 -3.76 9.14
N ALA A 401 -15.28 -3.07 9.28
CA ALA A 401 -13.95 -3.63 9.15
C ALA A 401 -13.03 -3.19 10.27
N ASN A 402 -12.25 -4.13 10.81
CA ASN A 402 -11.21 -3.90 11.78
C ASN A 402 -9.88 -4.42 11.24
N MET A 403 -8.91 -3.52 11.03
CA MET A 403 -7.54 -3.85 10.60
C MET A 403 -7.47 -4.76 9.35
N THR A 404 -8.42 -4.62 8.43
CA THR A 404 -8.54 -5.49 7.25
C THR A 404 -7.39 -5.32 6.26
N SER A 405 -7.27 -6.29 5.36
CA SER A 405 -6.30 -6.34 4.26
C SER A 405 -6.99 -6.79 2.97
N HIS A 406 -6.31 -6.66 1.81
CA HIS A 406 -6.83 -7.15 0.52
C HIS A 406 -7.30 -8.61 0.60
N GLY A 407 -6.56 -9.50 1.28
CA GLY A 407 -6.96 -10.90 1.46
C GLY A 407 -8.29 -11.07 2.19
N TYR A 408 -8.53 -10.29 3.27
CA TYR A 408 -9.81 -10.29 3.99
C TYR A 408 -10.93 -9.68 3.15
N ASN A 409 -10.67 -8.56 2.46
CA ASN A 409 -11.63 -7.91 1.58
C ASN A 409 -12.09 -8.87 0.48
N GLN A 410 -11.14 -9.49 -0.20
CA GLN A 410 -11.37 -10.45 -1.29
C GLN A 410 -12.09 -11.71 -0.79
N ALA A 411 -11.78 -12.21 0.42
CA ALA A 411 -12.49 -13.33 1.02
C ALA A 411 -13.97 -13.01 1.26
N LEU A 412 -14.29 -11.77 1.71
CA LEU A 412 -15.69 -11.34 1.84
C LEU A 412 -16.39 -11.28 0.47
N VAL A 413 -15.70 -10.72 -0.54
CA VAL A 413 -16.25 -10.66 -1.91
C VAL A 413 -16.50 -12.07 -2.47
N GLN A 414 -15.58 -13.00 -2.29
CA GLN A 414 -15.76 -14.40 -2.69
C GLN A 414 -16.96 -15.05 -1.97
N LYS A 415 -17.12 -14.78 -0.67
CA LYS A 415 -18.24 -15.27 0.12
C LYS A 415 -19.57 -14.73 -0.38
N MET A 416 -19.65 -13.41 -0.63
CA MET A 416 -20.84 -12.80 -1.23
C MET A 416 -21.13 -13.36 -2.63
N TYR A 417 -20.10 -13.48 -3.48
CA TYR A 417 -20.22 -14.02 -4.83
C TYR A 417 -20.77 -15.44 -4.82
N SER A 418 -20.37 -16.30 -3.87
CA SER A 418 -20.84 -17.67 -3.76
C SER A 418 -22.34 -17.80 -3.43
N CYS A 419 -23.02 -16.71 -3.05
CA CYS A 419 -24.46 -16.72 -2.78
C CYS A 419 -25.29 -16.79 -4.07
N PHE A 420 -24.77 -16.29 -5.19
CA PHE A 420 -25.53 -16.16 -6.45
C PHE A 420 -24.79 -16.68 -7.69
N ALA A 421 -23.56 -17.20 -7.55
CA ALA A 421 -22.76 -17.77 -8.63
C ALA A 421 -23.12 -19.23 -8.96
#